data_fb0ed1d6a8cb00f0f64faec120999fa8
#
_entry.id   fb0ed1d6a8cb00f0f64faec120999fa8
#
_cell.length_a   1.000
_cell.length_b   1.000
_cell.length_c   1.000
_cell.angle_alpha   90.00
_cell.angle_beta   90.00
_cell.angle_gamma   90.00
#
_symmetry.space_group_name_H-M   'P 1'
#
loop_
_entity.id
_entity.type
_entity.pdbx_description
1 polymer ?
#
loop_
_entity_poly.entity_id
_entity_poly.type
_entity_poly.pdbx_seq_one_letter_code
_entity_poly.pdbx_strand_id
1 'polypeptide(L)'
;MDYKAGQGSSHKGLIDAAGISHSPVVEGARIVSLVPSLTELLFDLGLVRSIVGRTSFCRHPATADAVESVGGTKKINMTKLLALRPTHVIVNVDETPKSLAEAIAKQGIRVIVTHPLRAADNAPLIRLIGGIFGAHARANALSDGFNHAIDDLAYRSAGFPPRRVLYLIWKDPWMTVSRDTYIADVLRLVRWQTLGHSETARYPEIELSEGILNAADLVLFSSEPFPFTKEHLCEFGRCFPRHAGKARLIDAEMVSWYGSRATLGMTYIGDLAEGLMT
;
A
#
# COMPACT_ATOMS: atom_id res chain seq x y z
N MET A 1 -9.66 44.24 -31.56
CA MET A 1 -8.38 43.76 -30.99
C MET A 1 -8.75 42.82 -29.86
N ASP A 2 -8.76 41.53 -30.24
CA ASP A 2 -9.23 40.46 -29.34
C ASP A 2 -8.10 39.98 -28.46
N TYR A 3 -8.29 40.16 -27.14
CA TYR A 3 -7.40 39.61 -26.13
C TYR A 3 -7.82 38.15 -25.87
N LYS A 4 -7.07 37.19 -26.42
CA LYS A 4 -7.22 35.77 -26.08
C LYS A 4 -6.91 35.58 -24.58
N ALA A 5 -7.91 35.19 -23.81
CA ALA A 5 -7.76 34.69 -22.46
C ALA A 5 -6.95 33.41 -22.49
N GLY A 6 -5.77 33.43 -21.94
CA GLY A 6 -4.95 32.23 -21.71
C GLY A 6 -5.69 31.32 -20.71
N GLN A 7 -5.94 30.09 -21.12
CA GLN A 7 -6.40 29.03 -20.22
C GLN A 7 -5.27 28.72 -19.21
N GLY A 8 -5.35 29.34 -18.03
CA GLY A 8 -4.55 28.97 -16.90
C GLY A 8 -5.00 27.58 -16.41
N SER A 9 -4.22 26.55 -16.68
CA SER A 9 -4.38 25.25 -16.03
C SER A 9 -4.17 25.49 -14.52
N SER A 10 -5.24 25.34 -13.74
CA SER A 10 -5.16 25.34 -12.28
C SER A 10 -4.32 24.13 -11.86
N HIS A 11 -3.05 24.31 -11.64
CA HIS A 11 -2.22 23.31 -10.94
C HIS A 11 -2.75 23.26 -9.50
N LYS A 12 -3.65 22.33 -9.20
CA LYS A 12 -3.81 21.87 -7.82
C LYS A 12 -2.40 21.39 -7.41
N GLY A 13 -1.81 22.07 -6.41
CA GLY A 13 -0.42 21.82 -6.01
C GLY A 13 -0.17 20.34 -5.77
N LEU A 14 1.01 19.87 -6.18
CA LEU A 14 1.48 18.51 -5.94
C LEU A 14 1.87 18.40 -4.45
N ILE A 15 0.87 18.20 -3.59
CA ILE A 15 1.03 18.21 -2.13
C ILE A 15 1.04 16.76 -1.64
N ASP A 16 2.06 16.41 -0.87
CA ASP A 16 2.21 15.07 -0.27
C ASP A 16 1.46 14.93 1.07
N ALA A 17 1.55 13.75 1.68
CA ALA A 17 0.85 13.45 2.94
C ALA A 17 1.40 14.23 4.16
N ALA A 18 2.59 14.84 4.05
CA ALA A 18 3.12 15.74 5.06
C ALA A 18 2.71 17.21 4.83
N GLY A 19 1.92 17.51 3.79
CA GLY A 19 1.52 18.86 3.42
C GLY A 19 2.60 19.63 2.66
N ILE A 20 3.65 18.95 2.20
CA ILE A 20 4.74 19.56 1.45
C ILE A 20 4.38 19.64 -0.03
N SER A 21 4.54 20.84 -0.60
CA SER A 21 4.35 21.07 -2.03
C SER A 21 5.61 20.72 -2.81
N HIS A 22 5.44 19.93 -3.86
CA HIS A 22 6.51 19.52 -4.78
C HIS A 22 6.35 20.22 -6.13
N SER A 23 7.49 20.58 -6.73
CA SER A 23 7.53 21.08 -8.10
C SER A 23 7.76 19.93 -9.07
N PRO A 24 7.17 19.96 -10.28
CA PRO A 24 7.49 18.99 -11.31
C PRO A 24 8.99 18.95 -11.63
N VAL A 25 9.51 17.75 -11.84
CA VAL A 25 10.91 17.51 -12.22
C VAL A 25 10.93 17.16 -13.70
N VAL A 26 11.49 18.03 -14.53
CA VAL A 26 11.50 17.85 -15.98
C VAL A 26 12.58 16.86 -16.41
N GLU A 27 13.78 16.95 -15.80
CA GLU A 27 14.92 16.11 -16.14
C GLU A 27 15.80 15.83 -14.92
N GLY A 28 16.63 14.78 -14.99
CA GLY A 28 17.64 14.50 -14.00
C GLY A 28 17.12 13.94 -12.67
N ALA A 29 15.87 13.48 -12.61
CA ALA A 29 15.35 12.80 -11.42
C ALA A 29 16.18 11.55 -11.10
N ARG A 30 16.60 11.44 -9.84
CA ARG A 30 17.27 10.27 -9.26
C ARG A 30 16.47 9.85 -8.04
N ILE A 31 15.68 8.78 -8.20
CA ILE A 31 14.65 8.38 -7.23
C ILE A 31 15.15 7.18 -6.44
N VAL A 32 15.10 7.26 -5.13
CA VAL A 32 15.17 6.09 -4.25
C VAL A 32 13.77 5.83 -3.68
N SER A 33 13.25 4.63 -3.87
CA SER A 33 11.98 4.22 -3.29
C SER A 33 12.22 3.35 -2.06
N LEU A 34 11.68 3.75 -0.91
CA LEU A 34 11.71 2.95 0.32
C LEU A 34 10.40 2.16 0.53
N VAL A 35 9.50 2.17 -0.46
CA VAL A 35 8.17 1.56 -0.40
C VAL A 35 8.03 0.56 -1.55
N PRO A 36 7.86 -0.75 -1.27
CA PRO A 36 7.79 -1.80 -2.30
C PRO A 36 6.72 -1.55 -3.37
N SER A 37 5.49 -1.24 -2.97
CA SER A 37 4.37 -0.98 -3.88
C SER A 37 4.59 0.24 -4.76
N LEU A 38 5.24 1.28 -4.25
CA LEU A 38 5.58 2.48 -5.02
C LEU A 38 6.80 2.28 -5.91
N THR A 39 7.69 1.35 -5.57
CA THR A 39 8.74 0.93 -6.51
C THR A 39 8.10 0.34 -7.76
N GLU A 40 7.15 -0.58 -7.63
CA GLU A 40 6.41 -1.13 -8.75
C GLU A 40 5.68 -0.03 -9.54
N LEU A 41 4.98 0.87 -8.86
CA LEU A 41 4.34 2.02 -9.50
C LEU A 41 5.31 2.85 -10.34
N LEU A 42 6.55 3.11 -9.88
CA LEU A 42 7.55 3.84 -10.65
C LEU A 42 7.93 3.13 -11.95
N PHE A 43 8.01 1.79 -11.93
CA PHE A 43 8.21 0.99 -13.15
C PHE A 43 7.04 1.15 -14.13
N ASP A 44 5.80 1.03 -13.63
CA ASP A 44 4.59 1.14 -14.45
C ASP A 44 4.38 2.56 -14.99
N LEU A 45 4.83 3.59 -14.26
CA LEU A 45 4.90 4.96 -14.76
C LEU A 45 6.00 5.17 -15.81
N GLY A 46 6.85 4.16 -16.08
CA GLY A 46 7.95 4.22 -17.04
C GLY A 46 9.15 5.00 -16.58
N LEU A 47 9.30 5.19 -15.28
CA LEU A 47 10.39 5.95 -14.66
C LEU A 47 11.63 5.11 -14.36
N VAL A 48 11.76 3.93 -14.97
CA VAL A 48 12.82 2.93 -14.71
C VAL A 48 14.22 3.54 -14.68
N ARG A 49 14.53 4.42 -15.65
CA ARG A 49 15.85 5.06 -15.74
C ARG A 49 16.14 6.06 -14.63
N SER A 50 15.10 6.52 -13.95
CA SER A 50 15.21 7.46 -12.84
C SER A 50 15.35 6.75 -11.48
N ILE A 51 15.03 5.45 -11.39
CA ILE A 51 15.13 4.69 -10.16
C ILE A 51 16.60 4.30 -9.93
N VAL A 52 17.22 4.89 -8.93
CA VAL A 52 18.64 4.64 -8.61
C VAL A 52 18.83 3.80 -7.34
N GLY A 53 17.77 3.59 -6.56
CA GLY A 53 17.83 2.77 -5.36
C GLY A 53 16.46 2.32 -4.88
N ARG A 54 16.43 1.18 -4.19
CA ARG A 54 15.25 0.55 -3.62
C ARG A 54 15.56 -0.12 -2.28
N THR A 55 14.53 -0.59 -1.56
CA THR A 55 14.73 -1.49 -0.44
C THR A 55 14.90 -2.94 -0.91
N SER A 56 15.42 -3.80 -0.04
CA SER A 56 15.51 -5.25 -0.30
C SER A 56 14.15 -5.94 -0.43
N PHE A 57 13.06 -5.28 -0.01
CA PHE A 57 11.70 -5.78 -0.12
C PHE A 57 11.00 -5.41 -1.44
N CYS A 58 11.58 -4.51 -2.22
CA CYS A 58 11.06 -4.13 -3.55
C CYS A 58 11.41 -5.21 -4.58
N ARG A 59 10.54 -6.21 -4.72
CA ARG A 59 10.74 -7.39 -5.60
C ARG A 59 9.95 -7.34 -6.89
N HIS A 60 9.07 -6.37 -7.04
CA HIS A 60 8.23 -6.19 -8.23
C HIS A 60 8.56 -4.89 -8.95
N PRO A 61 8.58 -4.96 -10.30
CA PRO A 61 8.65 -6.19 -11.11
C PRO A 61 9.98 -6.93 -10.88
N ALA A 62 10.16 -8.14 -11.38
CA ALA A 62 11.40 -8.92 -11.19
C ALA A 62 12.67 -8.15 -11.66
N THR A 63 12.52 -7.26 -12.64
CA THR A 63 13.61 -6.38 -13.11
C THR A 63 14.05 -5.33 -12.07
N ALA A 64 13.29 -5.11 -11.01
CA ALA A 64 13.69 -4.24 -9.92
C ALA A 64 14.96 -4.75 -9.20
N ASP A 65 15.24 -6.06 -9.28
CA ASP A 65 16.45 -6.64 -8.69
C ASP A 65 17.76 -6.09 -9.29
N ALA A 66 17.72 -5.52 -10.47
CA ALA A 66 18.86 -4.83 -11.08
C ALA A 66 19.14 -3.44 -10.45
N VAL A 67 18.22 -2.89 -9.66
CA VAL A 67 18.38 -1.61 -8.98
C VAL A 67 19.08 -1.81 -7.63
N GLU A 68 20.06 -0.95 -7.31
CA GLU A 68 20.83 -1.04 -6.07
C GLU A 68 19.95 -1.01 -4.82
N SER A 69 20.21 -1.93 -3.89
CA SER A 69 19.49 -1.99 -2.62
C SER A 69 20.16 -1.15 -1.54
N VAL A 70 19.39 -0.26 -0.90
CA VAL A 70 19.85 0.57 0.21
C VAL A 70 19.52 -0.03 1.60
N GLY A 71 18.95 -1.24 1.65
CA GLY A 71 18.58 -1.92 2.90
C GLY A 71 17.07 -2.16 3.05
N GLY A 72 16.57 -2.28 4.28
CA GLY A 72 15.16 -2.49 4.56
C GLY A 72 14.35 -1.19 4.66
N THR A 73 13.00 -1.29 4.80
CA THR A 73 12.11 -0.13 4.91
C THR A 73 12.34 0.69 6.19
N LYS A 74 12.60 0.00 7.31
CA LYS A 74 12.81 0.64 8.64
C LYS A 74 14.27 0.95 8.95
N LYS A 75 15.23 0.28 8.27
CA LYS A 75 16.67 0.43 8.50
C LYS A 75 17.42 0.39 7.19
N ILE A 76 17.83 1.56 6.72
CA ILE A 76 18.60 1.73 5.48
C ILE A 76 20.08 1.95 5.77
N ASN A 77 20.91 1.68 4.76
CA ASN A 77 22.31 2.10 4.76
C ASN A 77 22.42 3.51 4.20
N MET A 78 22.55 4.51 5.09
CA MET A 78 22.62 5.91 4.70
C MET A 78 23.81 6.21 3.77
N THR A 79 24.96 5.58 4.01
CA THR A 79 26.14 5.75 3.16
C THR A 79 25.87 5.29 1.72
N LYS A 80 25.23 4.12 1.55
CA LYS A 80 24.80 3.64 0.23
C LYS A 80 23.80 4.59 -0.41
N LEU A 81 22.79 5.03 0.34
CA LEU A 81 21.79 5.97 -0.16
C LEU A 81 22.44 7.24 -0.69
N LEU A 82 23.35 7.86 0.08
CA LEU A 82 24.04 9.09 -0.31
C LEU A 82 24.96 8.89 -1.51
N ALA A 83 25.64 7.73 -1.61
CA ALA A 83 26.49 7.39 -2.77
C ALA A 83 25.70 7.35 -4.09
N LEU A 84 24.40 7.01 -4.03
CA LEU A 84 23.51 7.04 -5.19
C LEU A 84 23.14 8.47 -5.63
N ARG A 85 23.47 9.49 -4.84
CA ARG A 85 23.16 10.92 -5.10
C ARG A 85 21.69 11.11 -5.50
N PRO A 86 20.71 10.66 -4.68
CA PRO A 86 19.31 10.82 -5.02
C PRO A 86 18.89 12.29 -4.96
N THR A 87 18.00 12.68 -5.85
CA THR A 87 17.29 13.96 -5.79
C THR A 87 16.00 13.85 -4.98
N HIS A 88 15.40 12.66 -4.99
CA HIS A 88 14.14 12.38 -4.32
C HIS A 88 14.18 11.02 -3.63
N VAL A 89 13.55 10.94 -2.47
CA VAL A 89 13.28 9.68 -1.74
C VAL A 89 11.79 9.60 -1.45
N ILE A 90 11.18 8.46 -1.81
CA ILE A 90 9.77 8.19 -1.54
C ILE A 90 9.67 7.33 -0.28
N VAL A 91 8.84 7.76 0.66
CA VAL A 91 8.61 7.11 1.95
C VAL A 91 7.11 6.95 2.22
N ASN A 92 6.76 6.03 3.14
CA ASN A 92 5.40 5.91 3.66
C ASN A 92 5.41 6.06 5.19
N VAL A 93 4.38 6.69 5.73
CA VAL A 93 4.24 6.99 7.17
C VAL A 93 4.25 5.71 8.03
N ASP A 94 3.62 4.63 7.57
CA ASP A 94 3.51 3.39 8.33
C ASP A 94 4.76 2.51 8.22
N GLU A 95 5.55 2.68 7.15
CA GLU A 95 6.71 1.83 6.86
C GLU A 95 8.04 2.48 7.25
N THR A 96 8.14 3.81 7.12
CA THR A 96 9.39 4.55 7.32
C THR A 96 9.35 5.35 8.61
N PRO A 97 10.26 5.13 9.56
CA PRO A 97 10.34 5.95 10.76
C PRO A 97 10.52 7.44 10.43
N LYS A 98 9.75 8.31 11.09
CA LYS A 98 9.81 9.76 10.87
C LYS A 98 11.23 10.31 11.00
N SER A 99 11.98 9.85 12.01
CA SER A 99 13.38 10.23 12.22
C SER A 99 14.30 9.91 11.05
N LEU A 100 14.01 8.80 10.32
CA LEU A 100 14.76 8.44 9.11
C LEU A 100 14.42 9.38 7.96
N ALA A 101 13.14 9.67 7.73
CA ALA A 101 12.72 10.64 6.71
C ALA A 101 13.32 12.03 6.95
N GLU A 102 13.33 12.50 8.20
CA GLU A 102 13.97 13.76 8.60
C GLU A 102 15.48 13.74 8.41
N ALA A 103 16.15 12.63 8.71
CA ALA A 103 17.60 12.48 8.51
C ALA A 103 17.96 12.55 7.00
N ILE A 104 17.13 11.97 6.14
CA ILE A 104 17.30 12.06 4.67
C ILE A 104 17.09 13.51 4.20
N ALA A 105 16.03 14.17 4.66
CA ALA A 105 15.74 15.56 4.30
C ALA A 105 16.86 16.53 4.70
N LYS A 106 17.50 16.32 5.86
CA LYS A 106 18.67 17.11 6.31
C LYS A 106 19.89 17.00 5.39
N GLN A 107 19.95 16.01 4.51
CA GLN A 107 20.99 15.89 3.48
C GLN A 107 20.68 16.72 2.20
N GLY A 108 19.61 17.52 2.22
CA GLY A 108 19.17 18.30 1.06
C GLY A 108 18.41 17.50 0.01
N ILE A 109 18.00 16.27 0.34
CA ILE A 109 17.23 15.39 -0.53
C ILE A 109 15.74 15.68 -0.35
N ARG A 110 14.97 15.78 -1.44
CA ARG A 110 13.52 15.94 -1.38
C ARG A 110 12.87 14.62 -0.97
N VAL A 111 12.14 14.63 0.14
CA VAL A 111 11.39 13.46 0.63
C VAL A 111 9.93 13.64 0.23
N ILE A 112 9.37 12.64 -0.46
CA ILE A 112 7.96 12.57 -0.81
C ILE A 112 7.30 11.61 0.17
N VAL A 113 6.43 12.12 1.02
CA VAL A 113 5.75 11.36 2.06
C VAL A 113 4.40 10.89 1.56
N THR A 114 4.15 9.59 1.64
CA THR A 114 2.88 8.98 1.24
C THR A 114 2.17 8.38 2.45
N HIS A 115 0.84 8.41 2.45
CA HIS A 115 0.03 7.82 3.51
C HIS A 115 -1.41 7.55 3.04
N PRO A 116 -1.62 6.66 2.06
CA PRO A 116 -2.97 6.27 1.69
C PRO A 116 -3.61 5.44 2.81
N LEU A 117 -4.77 5.84 3.27
CA LEU A 117 -5.56 5.15 4.29
C LEU A 117 -6.83 4.53 3.71
N ARG A 118 -7.22 4.94 2.52
CA ARG A 118 -8.41 4.49 1.81
C ARG A 118 -8.07 4.06 0.39
N ALA A 119 -8.84 3.14 -0.14
CA ALA A 119 -8.74 2.79 -1.56
C ALA A 119 -8.88 4.03 -2.46
N ALA A 120 -9.78 4.96 -2.11
CA ALA A 120 -9.97 6.22 -2.84
C ALA A 120 -8.73 7.12 -2.87
N ASP A 121 -7.77 6.96 -1.95
CA ASP A 121 -6.54 7.75 -1.92
C ASP A 121 -5.53 7.30 -2.99
N ASN A 122 -5.73 6.11 -3.59
CA ASN A 122 -4.78 5.51 -4.51
C ASN A 122 -4.67 6.28 -5.83
N ALA A 123 -5.78 6.63 -6.47
CA ALA A 123 -5.75 7.39 -7.72
C ALA A 123 -5.10 8.79 -7.56
N PRO A 124 -5.41 9.58 -6.50
CA PRO A 124 -4.67 10.79 -6.19
C PRO A 124 -3.17 10.58 -5.97
N LEU A 125 -2.77 9.50 -5.28
CA LEU A 125 -1.37 9.15 -5.06
C LEU A 125 -0.63 8.87 -6.37
N ILE A 126 -1.23 8.07 -7.27
CA ILE A 126 -0.66 7.78 -8.60
C ILE A 126 -0.45 9.08 -9.38
N ARG A 127 -1.45 9.98 -9.37
CA ARG A 127 -1.36 11.28 -10.04
C ARG A 127 -0.32 12.21 -9.41
N LEU A 128 -0.18 12.19 -8.09
CA LEU A 128 0.87 12.94 -7.38
C LEU A 128 2.25 12.52 -7.86
N ILE A 129 2.56 11.20 -7.82
CA ILE A 129 3.88 10.68 -8.23
C ILE A 129 4.11 10.95 -9.72
N GLY A 130 3.11 10.66 -10.58
CA GLY A 130 3.21 10.96 -12.01
C GLY A 130 3.36 12.43 -12.33
N GLY A 131 2.72 13.32 -11.57
CA GLY A 131 2.83 14.77 -11.69
C GLY A 131 4.21 15.31 -11.29
N ILE A 132 4.77 14.80 -10.18
CA ILE A 132 6.13 15.18 -9.74
C ILE A 132 7.18 14.80 -10.79
N PHE A 133 7.07 13.62 -11.39
CA PHE A 133 8.10 13.09 -12.31
C PHE A 133 7.70 13.17 -13.80
N GLY A 134 6.71 13.97 -14.15
CA GLY A 134 6.34 14.24 -15.55
C GLY A 134 5.68 13.06 -16.29
N ALA A 135 5.21 12.03 -15.58
CA ALA A 135 4.59 10.83 -16.16
C ALA A 135 3.05 10.93 -16.24
N HIS A 136 2.51 12.11 -16.54
CA HIS A 136 1.08 12.44 -16.47
C HIS A 136 0.18 11.47 -17.24
N ALA A 137 0.52 11.15 -18.48
CA ALA A 137 -0.32 10.29 -19.32
C ALA A 137 -0.48 8.89 -18.73
N ARG A 138 0.63 8.28 -18.28
CA ARG A 138 0.60 6.95 -17.63
C ARG A 138 -0.10 7.00 -16.28
N ALA A 139 0.15 8.04 -15.48
CA ALA A 139 -0.53 8.21 -14.19
C ALA A 139 -2.04 8.34 -14.35
N ASN A 140 -2.52 9.07 -15.36
CA ASN A 140 -3.95 9.16 -15.65
C ASN A 140 -4.50 7.79 -16.06
N ALA A 141 -3.85 7.08 -16.99
CA ALA A 141 -4.30 5.76 -17.44
C ALA A 141 -4.38 4.75 -16.28
N LEU A 142 -3.36 4.70 -15.40
CA LEU A 142 -3.36 3.84 -14.21
C LEU A 142 -4.45 4.24 -13.21
N SER A 143 -4.63 5.54 -12.98
CA SER A 143 -5.67 6.05 -12.08
C SER A 143 -7.08 5.73 -12.59
N ASP A 144 -7.30 5.87 -13.89
CA ASP A 144 -8.61 5.62 -14.51
C ASP A 144 -8.91 4.11 -14.50
N GLY A 145 -7.90 3.26 -14.80
CA GLY A 145 -8.04 1.81 -14.69
C GLY A 145 -8.36 1.35 -13.27
N PHE A 146 -7.74 1.97 -12.26
CA PHE A 146 -8.04 1.69 -10.86
C PHE A 146 -9.47 2.12 -10.47
N ASN A 147 -9.92 3.29 -10.92
CA ASN A 147 -11.28 3.76 -10.64
C ASN A 147 -12.33 2.80 -11.26
N HIS A 148 -12.12 2.35 -12.51
CA HIS A 148 -12.98 1.34 -13.12
C HIS A 148 -13.01 0.04 -12.31
N ALA A 149 -11.85 -0.43 -11.81
CA ALA A 149 -11.81 -1.65 -10.99
C ALA A 149 -12.56 -1.49 -9.65
N ILE A 150 -12.55 -0.30 -9.04
CA ILE A 150 -13.38 0.00 -7.86
C ILE A 150 -14.87 -0.03 -8.21
N ASP A 151 -15.27 0.61 -9.32
CA ASP A 151 -16.67 0.65 -9.73
C ASP A 151 -17.20 -0.75 -10.04
N ASP A 152 -16.41 -1.58 -10.75
CA ASP A 152 -16.75 -2.98 -11.01
C ASP A 152 -16.86 -3.78 -9.71
N LEU A 153 -15.93 -3.59 -8.78
CA LEU A 153 -15.97 -4.25 -7.47
C LEU A 153 -17.22 -3.83 -6.68
N ALA A 154 -17.56 -2.54 -6.68
CA ALA A 154 -18.74 -2.02 -5.99
C ALA A 154 -20.03 -2.65 -6.56
N TYR A 155 -20.12 -2.79 -7.89
CA TYR A 155 -21.24 -3.46 -8.54
C TYR A 155 -21.34 -4.95 -8.13
N ARG A 156 -20.23 -5.69 -8.21
CA ARG A 156 -20.17 -7.12 -7.83
C ARG A 156 -20.52 -7.34 -6.37
N SER A 157 -19.96 -6.51 -5.49
CA SER A 157 -20.06 -6.67 -4.03
C SER A 157 -21.39 -6.21 -3.42
N ALA A 158 -22.28 -5.58 -4.19
CA ALA A 158 -23.55 -5.06 -3.71
C ALA A 158 -24.42 -6.16 -3.02
N GLY A 159 -24.36 -7.39 -3.52
CA GLY A 159 -25.07 -8.55 -3.00
C GLY A 159 -24.26 -9.42 -2.03
N PHE A 160 -23.01 -9.09 -1.72
CA PHE A 160 -22.19 -9.93 -0.84
C PHE A 160 -22.68 -9.86 0.62
N PRO A 161 -22.65 -10.98 1.37
CA PRO A 161 -22.98 -10.96 2.78
C PRO A 161 -21.94 -10.14 3.57
N PRO A 162 -22.38 -9.30 4.53
CA PRO A 162 -21.44 -8.64 5.43
C PRO A 162 -20.75 -9.68 6.32
N ARG A 163 -19.45 -9.51 6.56
CA ARG A 163 -18.65 -10.38 7.42
C ARG A 163 -17.79 -9.58 8.39
N ARG A 164 -17.60 -10.09 9.58
CA ARG A 164 -16.63 -9.58 10.55
C ARG A 164 -15.34 -10.37 10.39
N VAL A 165 -14.25 -9.67 10.19
CA VAL A 165 -12.96 -10.27 9.81
C VAL A 165 -11.90 -9.95 10.85
N LEU A 166 -11.20 -10.97 11.31
CA LEU A 166 -9.94 -10.82 12.03
C LEU A 166 -8.80 -10.98 11.02
N TYR A 167 -8.09 -9.90 10.73
CA TYR A 167 -6.98 -9.89 9.77
C TYR A 167 -5.64 -9.92 10.52
N LEU A 168 -4.92 -11.03 10.46
CA LEU A 168 -3.68 -11.26 11.18
C LEU A 168 -2.48 -10.92 10.30
N ILE A 169 -1.59 -10.04 10.81
CA ILE A 169 -0.39 -9.56 10.10
C ILE A 169 0.91 -10.05 10.73
N TRP A 170 0.87 -10.55 11.96
CA TRP A 170 2.04 -11.01 12.70
C TRP A 170 1.69 -12.07 13.73
N LYS A 171 2.66 -12.92 14.06
CA LYS A 171 2.59 -13.93 15.12
C LYS A 171 3.76 -13.72 16.09
N ASP A 172 3.52 -13.90 17.36
CA ASP A 172 4.46 -13.78 18.46
C ASP A 172 5.09 -12.37 18.59
N PRO A 173 4.32 -11.36 19.05
CA PRO A 173 2.92 -11.43 19.47
C PRO A 173 1.93 -11.43 18.30
N TRP A 174 0.68 -11.84 18.51
CA TRP A 174 -0.35 -11.69 17.49
C TRP A 174 -0.67 -10.22 17.26
N MET A 175 -0.69 -9.81 16.00
CA MET A 175 -1.06 -8.45 15.62
C MET A 175 -2.13 -8.46 14.53
N THR A 176 -2.98 -7.44 14.55
CA THR A 176 -4.06 -7.24 13.60
C THR A 176 -4.06 -5.82 13.03
N VAL A 177 -5.08 -5.47 12.25
CA VAL A 177 -5.28 -4.14 11.69
C VAL A 177 -6.54 -3.49 12.27
N SER A 178 -6.45 -2.22 12.63
CA SER A 178 -7.59 -1.40 13.03
C SER A 178 -8.35 -0.86 11.81
N ARG A 179 -9.49 -0.20 12.07
CA ARG A 179 -10.42 0.27 11.02
C ARG A 179 -9.88 1.42 10.16
N ASP A 180 -8.92 2.16 10.66
CA ASP A 180 -8.30 3.33 10.01
C ASP A 180 -7.02 2.96 9.23
N THR A 181 -7.03 1.80 8.58
CA THR A 181 -5.94 1.33 7.72
C THR A 181 -6.42 1.13 6.28
N TYR A 182 -5.49 1.21 5.33
CA TYR A 182 -5.76 0.91 3.92
C TYR A 182 -6.36 -0.49 3.74
N ILE A 183 -5.80 -1.49 4.44
CA ILE A 183 -6.28 -2.88 4.43
C ILE A 183 -7.75 -2.95 4.85
N ALA A 184 -8.11 -2.30 5.95
CA ALA A 184 -9.49 -2.31 6.44
C ALA A 184 -10.46 -1.63 5.45
N ASP A 185 -9.99 -0.60 4.75
CA ASP A 185 -10.80 0.08 3.74
C ASP A 185 -11.01 -0.79 2.50
N VAL A 186 -9.97 -1.47 2.01
CA VAL A 186 -10.07 -2.44 0.90
C VAL A 186 -11.04 -3.57 1.25
N LEU A 187 -10.93 -4.18 2.44
CA LEU A 187 -11.84 -5.23 2.89
C LEU A 187 -13.30 -4.75 2.96
N ARG A 188 -13.51 -3.48 3.30
CA ARG A 188 -14.85 -2.88 3.37
C ARG A 188 -15.53 -2.79 2.00
N LEU A 189 -14.76 -2.70 0.90
CA LEU A 189 -15.32 -2.68 -0.45
C LEU A 189 -16.09 -3.98 -0.78
N VAL A 190 -15.73 -5.10 -0.16
CA VAL A 190 -16.44 -6.38 -0.26
C VAL A 190 -17.33 -6.67 0.96
N ARG A 191 -17.72 -5.61 1.70
CA ARG A 191 -18.57 -5.67 2.89
C ARG A 191 -17.99 -6.46 4.06
N TRP A 192 -16.65 -6.58 4.12
CA TRP A 192 -15.94 -7.19 5.22
C TRP A 192 -15.46 -6.11 6.19
N GLN A 193 -15.87 -6.22 7.44
CA GLN A 193 -15.52 -5.26 8.48
C GLN A 193 -14.47 -5.87 9.41
N THR A 194 -13.31 -5.23 9.51
CA THR A 194 -12.27 -5.62 10.47
C THR A 194 -12.79 -5.43 11.90
N LEU A 195 -12.46 -6.36 12.78
CA LEU A 195 -12.71 -6.24 14.20
C LEU A 195 -11.83 -5.10 14.71
N GLY A 196 -12.46 -4.00 15.16
CA GLY A 196 -11.72 -2.84 15.69
C GLY A 196 -11.20 -3.13 17.09
N HIS A 197 -9.90 -2.94 17.29
CA HIS A 197 -9.25 -3.31 18.55
C HIS A 197 -8.59 -2.15 19.25
N SER A 198 -8.29 -1.06 18.55
CA SER A 198 -7.70 0.13 19.14
C SER A 198 -8.10 1.37 18.36
N GLU A 199 -8.42 2.45 19.09
CA GLU A 199 -8.64 3.77 18.52
C GLU A 199 -7.33 4.56 18.34
N THR A 200 -6.26 4.09 18.98
CA THR A 200 -4.97 4.82 19.01
C THR A 200 -3.85 4.10 18.25
N ALA A 201 -4.00 2.79 17.97
CA ALA A 201 -3.02 1.99 17.26
C ALA A 201 -3.62 1.38 15.99
N ARG A 202 -3.03 1.69 14.82
CA ARG A 202 -3.45 1.11 13.53
C ARG A 202 -3.14 -0.38 13.41
N TYR A 203 -2.07 -0.82 14.05
CA TYR A 203 -1.58 -2.20 14.04
C TYR A 203 -1.39 -2.71 15.46
N PRO A 204 -2.49 -2.97 16.20
CA PRO A 204 -2.40 -3.37 17.61
C PRO A 204 -1.97 -4.82 17.78
N GLU A 205 -1.30 -5.07 18.90
CA GLU A 205 -1.16 -6.41 19.45
C GLU A 205 -2.51 -6.87 20.03
N ILE A 206 -2.80 -8.15 19.91
CA ILE A 206 -4.02 -8.77 20.43
C ILE A 206 -3.71 -10.09 21.12
N GLU A 207 -4.57 -10.47 22.04
CA GLU A 207 -4.67 -11.85 22.53
C GLU A 207 -5.63 -12.63 21.65
N LEU A 208 -5.17 -13.74 21.05
CA LEU A 208 -6.01 -14.61 20.26
C LEU A 208 -6.83 -15.53 21.18
N SER A 209 -8.01 -15.06 21.58
CA SER A 209 -8.88 -15.72 22.53
C SER A 209 -10.16 -16.26 21.88
N GLU A 210 -10.85 -17.18 22.54
CA GLU A 210 -12.17 -17.66 22.13
C GLU A 210 -13.17 -16.51 21.92
N GLY A 211 -13.09 -15.43 22.70
CA GLY A 211 -13.96 -14.27 22.59
C GLY A 211 -13.85 -13.58 21.25
N ILE A 212 -12.60 -13.25 20.81
CA ILE A 212 -12.37 -12.60 19.52
C ILE A 212 -12.67 -13.54 18.35
N LEU A 213 -12.38 -14.83 18.49
CA LEU A 213 -12.65 -15.83 17.45
C LEU A 213 -14.15 -16.10 17.28
N ASN A 214 -14.94 -16.06 18.35
CA ASN A 214 -16.40 -16.13 18.28
C ASN A 214 -17.00 -14.90 17.58
N ALA A 215 -16.39 -13.73 17.77
CA ALA A 215 -16.84 -12.50 17.13
C ALA A 215 -16.51 -12.44 15.63
N ALA A 216 -15.52 -13.19 15.15
CA ALA A 216 -15.10 -13.23 13.76
C ALA A 216 -15.93 -14.23 12.94
N ASP A 217 -16.29 -13.86 11.72
CA ASP A 217 -16.84 -14.78 10.71
C ASP A 217 -15.70 -15.41 9.87
N LEU A 218 -14.61 -14.66 9.67
CA LEU A 218 -13.38 -15.10 9.01
C LEU A 218 -12.15 -14.71 9.83
N VAL A 219 -11.11 -15.54 9.78
CA VAL A 219 -9.76 -15.26 10.28
C VAL A 219 -8.80 -15.33 9.10
N LEU A 220 -8.30 -14.17 8.68
CA LEU A 220 -7.43 -14.04 7.51
C LEU A 220 -5.97 -13.97 7.97
N PHE A 221 -5.16 -14.86 7.45
CA PHE A 221 -3.73 -14.97 7.70
C PHE A 221 -2.99 -14.38 6.49
N SER A 222 -2.36 -13.22 6.66
CA SER A 222 -1.76 -12.47 5.58
C SER A 222 -0.40 -13.03 5.18
N SER A 223 -0.05 -12.95 3.89
CA SER A 223 1.24 -13.44 3.39
C SER A 223 2.43 -12.55 3.78
N GLU A 224 2.17 -11.32 4.27
CA GLU A 224 3.16 -10.36 4.76
C GLU A 224 2.56 -9.41 5.82
N PRO A 225 3.38 -8.74 6.65
CA PRO A 225 4.82 -8.86 6.77
C PRO A 225 5.28 -10.19 7.39
N PHE A 226 4.43 -10.90 8.16
CA PHE A 226 4.69 -12.26 8.61
C PHE A 226 4.23 -13.24 7.53
N PRO A 227 5.10 -14.13 7.03
CA PRO A 227 4.76 -15.02 5.92
C PRO A 227 3.92 -16.21 6.40
N PHE A 228 2.64 -15.99 6.66
CA PHE A 228 1.75 -17.07 7.04
C PHE A 228 1.61 -18.10 5.91
N THR A 229 1.59 -19.38 6.28
CA THR A 229 1.52 -20.53 5.38
C THR A 229 0.39 -21.50 5.79
N LYS A 230 0.18 -22.55 5.03
CA LYS A 230 -0.80 -23.61 5.34
C LYS A 230 -0.50 -24.30 6.68
N GLU A 231 0.77 -24.39 7.06
CA GLU A 231 1.21 -24.96 8.34
C GLU A 231 0.66 -24.16 9.52
N HIS A 232 0.64 -22.81 9.41
CA HIS A 232 0.06 -21.93 10.42
C HIS A 232 -1.47 -22.10 10.53
N LEU A 233 -2.16 -22.34 9.41
CA LEU A 233 -3.58 -22.66 9.45
C LEU A 233 -3.85 -24.00 10.15
N CYS A 234 -3.01 -25.00 9.90
CA CYS A 234 -3.08 -26.30 10.58
C CYS A 234 -2.81 -26.17 12.08
N GLU A 235 -1.83 -25.36 12.47
CA GLU A 235 -1.53 -25.05 13.87
C GLU A 235 -2.71 -24.35 14.54
N PHE A 236 -3.24 -23.31 13.89
CA PHE A 236 -4.44 -22.61 14.36
C PHE A 236 -5.63 -23.57 14.55
N GLY A 237 -5.89 -24.46 13.59
CA GLY A 237 -6.97 -25.44 13.68
C GLY A 237 -6.79 -26.45 14.81
N ARG A 238 -5.55 -26.78 15.19
CA ARG A 238 -5.26 -27.64 16.36
C ARG A 238 -5.49 -26.89 17.67
N CYS A 239 -5.09 -25.61 17.74
CA CYS A 239 -5.28 -24.78 18.93
C CYS A 239 -6.75 -24.38 19.13
N PHE A 240 -7.47 -24.14 18.04
CA PHE A 240 -8.85 -23.65 18.03
C PHE A 240 -9.75 -24.48 17.10
N PRO A 241 -10.04 -25.75 17.44
CA PRO A 241 -10.75 -26.68 16.53
C PRO A 241 -12.12 -26.18 16.07
N ARG A 242 -12.84 -25.47 16.95
CA ARG A 242 -14.17 -24.89 16.64
C ARG A 242 -14.12 -23.79 15.60
N HIS A 243 -12.96 -23.17 15.41
CA HIS A 243 -12.75 -22.03 14.52
C HIS A 243 -11.91 -22.39 13.29
N ALA A 244 -11.44 -23.63 13.16
CA ALA A 244 -10.59 -24.07 12.05
C ALA A 244 -11.19 -23.74 10.67
N GLY A 245 -12.51 -23.89 10.54
CA GLY A 245 -13.24 -23.60 9.30
C GLY A 245 -13.28 -22.11 8.91
N LYS A 246 -12.93 -21.17 9.82
CA LYS A 246 -12.91 -19.73 9.55
C LYS A 246 -11.57 -19.25 8.98
N ALA A 247 -10.50 -20.05 9.14
CA ALA A 247 -9.15 -19.65 8.77
C ALA A 247 -8.92 -19.71 7.25
N ARG A 248 -8.36 -18.64 6.68
CA ARG A 248 -7.98 -18.53 5.27
C ARG A 248 -6.65 -17.82 5.14
N LEU A 249 -5.83 -18.25 4.18
CA LEU A 249 -4.72 -17.42 3.71
C LEU A 249 -5.25 -16.31 2.82
N ILE A 250 -4.60 -15.15 2.89
CA ILE A 250 -4.88 -14.03 2.01
C ILE A 250 -3.55 -13.46 1.49
N ASP A 251 -3.51 -13.16 0.20
CA ASP A 251 -2.37 -12.48 -0.40
C ASP A 251 -2.37 -11.02 0.04
N ALA A 252 -1.40 -10.68 0.90
CA ALA A 252 -1.30 -9.35 1.46
C ALA A 252 -0.93 -8.30 0.41
N GLU A 253 -0.08 -8.61 -0.57
CA GLU A 253 0.27 -7.66 -1.62
C GLU A 253 -0.98 -7.18 -2.39
N MET A 254 -1.99 -8.04 -2.55
CA MET A 254 -3.23 -7.72 -3.24
C MET A 254 -4.18 -6.83 -2.43
N VAL A 255 -4.06 -6.81 -1.10
CA VAL A 255 -4.97 -6.04 -0.23
C VAL A 255 -4.29 -4.91 0.55
N SER A 256 -2.96 -4.92 0.63
CA SER A 256 -2.18 -3.90 1.34
C SER A 256 -1.39 -2.97 0.42
N TRP A 257 -1.09 -3.39 -0.81
CA TRP A 257 -0.30 -2.58 -1.73
C TRP A 257 -1.19 -1.60 -2.50
N TYR A 258 -0.93 -0.35 -2.30
CA TYR A 258 -1.42 0.77 -3.12
C TYR A 258 -0.46 1.02 -4.30
N GLY A 259 -0.81 1.94 -5.21
CA GLY A 259 -0.11 2.10 -6.48
C GLY A 259 -0.78 1.27 -7.58
N SER A 260 0.00 0.83 -8.56
CA SER A 260 -0.53 0.14 -9.75
C SER A 260 -1.11 -1.24 -9.44
N ARG A 261 -0.53 -2.00 -8.49
CA ARG A 261 -0.99 -3.33 -8.09
C ARG A 261 -2.40 -3.31 -7.50
N ALA A 262 -2.83 -2.20 -6.90
CA ALA A 262 -4.16 -2.08 -6.32
C ALA A 262 -5.29 -2.39 -7.31
N THR A 263 -5.10 -2.16 -8.61
CA THR A 263 -6.06 -2.54 -9.66
C THR A 263 -6.30 -4.05 -9.68
N LEU A 264 -5.23 -4.85 -9.62
CA LEU A 264 -5.32 -6.30 -9.49
C LEU A 264 -5.89 -6.71 -8.14
N GLY A 265 -5.57 -5.95 -7.10
CA GLY A 265 -6.09 -6.15 -5.75
C GLY A 265 -7.61 -6.06 -5.67
N MET A 266 -8.23 -5.14 -6.42
CA MET A 266 -9.70 -5.03 -6.50
C MET A 266 -10.35 -6.28 -7.10
N THR A 267 -9.78 -6.82 -8.16
CA THR A 267 -10.23 -8.09 -8.75
C THR A 267 -10.04 -9.24 -7.77
N TYR A 268 -8.86 -9.36 -7.20
CA TYR A 268 -8.51 -10.44 -6.25
C TYR A 268 -9.47 -10.50 -5.05
N ILE A 269 -9.73 -9.36 -4.40
CA ILE A 269 -10.58 -9.35 -3.20
C ILE A 269 -12.06 -9.63 -3.55
N GLY A 270 -12.50 -9.21 -4.73
CA GLY A 270 -13.81 -9.55 -5.26
C GLY A 270 -13.97 -11.05 -5.47
N ASP A 271 -13.01 -11.68 -6.17
CA ASP A 271 -13.00 -13.12 -6.46
C ASP A 271 -12.93 -13.95 -5.17
N LEU A 272 -12.08 -13.52 -4.22
CA LEU A 272 -11.98 -14.17 -2.92
C LEU A 272 -13.30 -14.10 -2.15
N ALA A 273 -13.95 -12.94 -2.13
CA ALA A 273 -15.21 -12.76 -1.42
C ALA A 273 -16.34 -13.57 -2.05
N GLU A 274 -16.42 -13.60 -3.38
CA GLU A 274 -17.39 -14.37 -4.15
C GLU A 274 -17.23 -15.89 -3.92
N GLY A 275 -15.97 -16.38 -3.96
CA GLY A 275 -15.66 -17.79 -3.67
C GLY A 275 -15.96 -18.24 -2.23
N LEU A 276 -16.21 -17.30 -1.32
CA LEU A 276 -16.60 -17.59 0.08
C LEU A 276 -18.10 -17.39 0.32
N MET A 277 -18.91 -17.11 -0.72
CA MET A 277 -20.38 -17.01 -0.58
C MET A 277 -21.05 -18.37 -0.45
N THR A 278 -20.41 -19.42 -0.94
CA THR A 278 -20.85 -20.83 -0.85
C THR A 278 -20.45 -21.42 0.50
#